data_4b50a6933d6cf4f864e771ce2ae25ef6
#
_entry.id   4b50a6933d6cf4f864e771ce2ae25ef6
#
_cell.length_a   1.000
_cell.length_b   1.000
_cell.length_c   1.000
_cell.angle_alpha   90.00
_cell.angle_beta   90.00
_cell.angle_gamma   90.00
#
_symmetry.space_group_name_H-M   'P 1'
#
loop_
_entity.id
_entity.type
_entity.pdbx_description
1 polymer ?
#
loop_
_entity_poly.entity_id
_entity_poly.type
_entity_poly.pdbx_seq_one_letter_code
_entity_poly.pdbx_strand_id
1 'polypeptide(L)'
;YNKNNSLIDNVVVTFFEGPNSYTGDDLVEIHTHGNPIIINRVYNALIDFGLRIADPGEFTRAAYLNKKIDLIQAESVLSLINSNTKEGVNLSLNNISGTLSKKTRQMRMDIISALGFVEYELDISETDTQKETITKTHKAIKTLIVETEELISTAKYARLKTAGAHVVIYGKPNVGKSTLFNSLLKYERSIVTNIAGTTRDTIEETTTVGNHSVVFIDTAGIRNTDNPIEKLGVVRTQEKINEADLSIQVVTKLHKTGTTKTKNNLIVLNKTDLLKEAQLNKLKTNKNIICVSAKNKIGLPKLLKQINKKLDLKTQNKSENQITSIRQEQSLKKIQEELKKALKNKEENLEIIAHHLGDAIKEFDNLLGKTSPDDILENVFSNFCVGK
;
A
#
# COMPACT_ATOMS: atom_id res chain seq x y z
N TYR A 1 -34.92 -14.71 -15.69
CA TYR A 1 -35.45 -16.04 -15.41
C TYR A 1 -34.30 -17.03 -15.29
N ASN A 2 -34.46 -18.08 -14.46
CA ASN A 2 -33.53 -19.22 -14.41
C ASN A 2 -33.83 -20.27 -15.46
N LYS A 3 -33.04 -21.37 -15.56
CA LYS A 3 -33.27 -22.51 -16.50
C LYS A 3 -34.67 -23.12 -16.37
N ASN A 4 -35.32 -23.02 -15.23
CA ASN A 4 -36.67 -23.56 -14.98
C ASN A 4 -37.77 -22.51 -15.27
N ASN A 5 -37.43 -21.42 -15.94
CA ASN A 5 -38.34 -20.33 -16.31
C ASN A 5 -38.99 -19.64 -15.11
N SER A 6 -38.33 -19.67 -13.92
CA SER A 6 -38.76 -18.95 -12.72
C SER A 6 -38.19 -17.56 -12.73
N LEU A 7 -39.03 -16.55 -12.44
CA LEU A 7 -38.58 -15.16 -12.30
C LEU A 7 -37.58 -15.00 -11.16
N ILE A 8 -36.43 -14.39 -11.46
CA ILE A 8 -35.41 -14.03 -10.45
C ILE A 8 -35.56 -12.58 -10.06
N ASP A 9 -35.50 -11.70 -11.05
CA ASP A 9 -35.57 -10.24 -10.86
C ASP A 9 -35.89 -9.53 -12.19
N ASN A 10 -36.29 -8.26 -12.12
CA ASN A 10 -36.33 -7.35 -13.26
C ASN A 10 -35.04 -6.53 -13.26
N VAL A 11 -34.21 -6.70 -14.27
CA VAL A 11 -32.83 -6.18 -14.31
C VAL A 11 -32.63 -5.25 -15.52
N VAL A 12 -31.65 -4.35 -15.40
CA VAL A 12 -31.10 -3.63 -16.54
C VAL A 12 -29.87 -4.40 -17.03
N VAL A 13 -29.81 -4.70 -18.31
CA VAL A 13 -28.65 -5.34 -18.92
C VAL A 13 -28.02 -4.36 -19.89
N THR A 14 -26.71 -4.11 -19.71
CA THR A 14 -25.94 -3.26 -20.60
C THR A 14 -24.88 -4.08 -21.30
N PHE A 15 -24.82 -3.99 -22.62
CA PHE A 15 -23.79 -4.60 -23.44
C PHE A 15 -22.78 -3.54 -23.87
N PHE A 16 -21.51 -3.82 -23.69
CA PHE A 16 -20.39 -2.99 -24.14
C PHE A 16 -19.60 -3.77 -25.17
N GLU A 17 -19.67 -3.30 -26.41
CA GLU A 17 -18.91 -3.90 -27.51
C GLU A 17 -17.44 -3.53 -27.42
N GLY A 18 -16.55 -4.52 -27.53
CA GLY A 18 -15.11 -4.28 -27.61
C GLY A 18 -14.73 -3.44 -28.84
N PRO A 19 -13.73 -2.56 -28.73
CA PRO A 19 -12.88 -2.28 -27.57
C PRO A 19 -13.45 -1.26 -26.58
N ASN A 20 -14.71 -0.81 -26.70
CA ASN A 20 -15.31 0.26 -25.89
C ASN A 20 -15.89 -0.25 -24.55
N SER A 21 -15.28 -1.24 -23.96
CA SER A 21 -15.59 -1.82 -22.64
C SER A 21 -14.48 -1.54 -21.65
N TYR A 22 -14.67 -1.92 -20.39
CA TYR A 22 -13.63 -1.84 -19.36
C TYR A 22 -12.45 -2.76 -19.68
N THR A 23 -12.73 -4.00 -20.06
CA THR A 23 -11.71 -5.01 -20.38
C THR A 23 -11.07 -4.82 -21.76
N GLY A 24 -11.75 -4.16 -22.69
CA GLY A 24 -11.42 -4.12 -24.11
C GLY A 24 -12.05 -5.25 -24.92
N ASP A 25 -12.63 -6.25 -24.27
CA ASP A 25 -13.42 -7.33 -24.88
C ASP A 25 -14.91 -7.01 -24.75
N ASP A 26 -15.77 -7.80 -25.41
CA ASP A 26 -17.21 -7.71 -25.22
C ASP A 26 -17.56 -7.96 -23.75
N LEU A 27 -18.35 -7.04 -23.17
CA LEU A 27 -18.69 -7.06 -21.75
C LEU A 27 -20.19 -6.88 -21.56
N VAL A 28 -20.78 -7.68 -20.68
CA VAL A 28 -22.17 -7.54 -20.25
C VAL A 28 -22.25 -7.22 -18.77
N GLU A 29 -22.97 -6.17 -18.43
CA GLU A 29 -23.31 -5.81 -17.06
C GLU A 29 -24.79 -6.07 -16.77
N ILE A 30 -25.07 -6.76 -15.67
CA ILE A 30 -26.44 -7.06 -15.21
C ILE A 30 -26.67 -6.31 -13.88
N HIS A 31 -27.50 -5.30 -13.92
CA HIS A 31 -27.85 -4.48 -12.76
C HIS A 31 -29.10 -5.02 -12.10
N THR A 32 -28.96 -5.59 -10.90
CA THR A 32 -30.03 -6.18 -10.12
C THR A 32 -30.47 -5.27 -8.97
N HIS A 33 -31.62 -5.55 -8.34
CA HIS A 33 -31.90 -4.99 -7.03
C HIS A 33 -30.86 -5.45 -6.02
N GLY A 34 -30.43 -4.54 -5.11
CA GLY A 34 -29.31 -4.73 -4.18
C GLY A 34 -29.58 -5.74 -3.03
N ASN A 35 -30.29 -6.82 -3.30
CA ASN A 35 -30.58 -7.88 -2.34
C ASN A 35 -29.59 -9.05 -2.54
N PRO A 36 -28.81 -9.47 -1.51
CA PRO A 36 -27.84 -10.54 -1.62
C PRO A 36 -28.42 -11.87 -2.12
N ILE A 37 -29.69 -12.17 -1.82
CA ILE A 37 -30.35 -13.37 -2.27
C ILE A 37 -30.60 -13.32 -3.78
N ILE A 38 -31.03 -12.17 -4.30
CA ILE A 38 -31.23 -11.96 -5.74
C ILE A 38 -29.91 -12.08 -6.48
N ILE A 39 -28.88 -11.40 -5.99
CA ILE A 39 -27.52 -11.45 -6.58
C ILE A 39 -27.04 -12.89 -6.66
N ASN A 40 -27.15 -13.66 -5.57
CA ASN A 40 -26.76 -15.09 -5.58
C ASN A 40 -27.60 -15.94 -6.55
N ARG A 41 -28.89 -15.66 -6.68
CA ARG A 41 -29.75 -16.37 -7.65
C ARG A 41 -29.37 -16.07 -9.09
N VAL A 42 -29.07 -14.82 -9.42
CA VAL A 42 -28.59 -14.44 -10.77
C VAL A 42 -27.23 -15.09 -11.03
N TYR A 43 -26.32 -15.02 -10.08
CA TYR A 43 -24.99 -15.63 -10.16
C TYR A 43 -25.06 -17.17 -10.43
N ASN A 44 -25.86 -17.89 -9.65
CA ASN A 44 -26.06 -19.31 -9.84
C ASN A 44 -26.71 -19.63 -11.19
N ALA A 45 -27.65 -18.80 -11.64
CA ALA A 45 -28.28 -18.99 -12.95
C ALA A 45 -27.24 -18.84 -14.07
N LEU A 46 -26.31 -17.91 -13.99
CA LEU A 46 -25.22 -17.75 -14.96
C LEU A 46 -24.29 -18.96 -14.97
N ILE A 47 -23.94 -19.50 -13.82
CA ILE A 47 -23.15 -20.73 -13.70
C ILE A 47 -23.89 -21.92 -14.31
N ASP A 48 -25.20 -22.05 -14.06
CA ASP A 48 -26.05 -23.09 -14.65
C ASP A 48 -26.10 -23.01 -16.18
N PHE A 49 -25.93 -21.81 -16.74
CA PHE A 49 -25.81 -21.60 -18.19
C PHE A 49 -24.40 -21.88 -18.74
N GLY A 50 -23.45 -22.28 -17.89
CA GLY A 50 -22.12 -22.72 -18.28
C GLY A 50 -21.03 -21.63 -18.14
N LEU A 51 -21.32 -20.50 -17.52
CA LEU A 51 -20.28 -19.53 -17.21
C LEU A 51 -19.48 -20.01 -15.99
N ARG A 52 -18.19 -19.65 -15.95
CA ARG A 52 -17.34 -19.88 -14.78
C ARG A 52 -17.24 -18.63 -13.91
N ILE A 53 -16.82 -18.84 -12.69
CA ILE A 53 -16.44 -17.75 -11.79
C ILE A 53 -15.14 -17.14 -12.31
N ALA A 54 -15.06 -15.81 -12.27
CA ALA A 54 -13.84 -15.09 -12.60
C ALA A 54 -12.78 -15.26 -11.50
N ASP A 55 -11.51 -15.32 -11.89
CA ASP A 55 -10.40 -15.26 -10.96
C ASP A 55 -10.26 -13.87 -10.33
N PRO A 56 -9.57 -13.73 -9.17
CA PRO A 56 -9.28 -12.44 -8.59
C PRO A 56 -8.56 -11.53 -9.60
N GLY A 57 -9.07 -10.31 -9.79
CA GLY A 57 -8.47 -9.31 -10.69
C GLY A 57 -8.58 -9.62 -12.19
N GLU A 58 -9.35 -10.62 -12.61
CA GLU A 58 -9.40 -11.08 -14.01
C GLU A 58 -9.85 -9.98 -14.98
N PHE A 59 -10.84 -9.17 -14.64
CA PHE A 59 -11.31 -8.08 -15.51
C PHE A 59 -10.25 -6.97 -15.65
N THR A 60 -9.57 -6.60 -14.57
CA THR A 60 -8.50 -5.60 -14.59
C THR A 60 -7.25 -6.15 -15.31
N ARG A 61 -6.98 -7.46 -15.18
CA ARG A 61 -5.93 -8.14 -15.94
C ARG A 61 -6.22 -8.12 -17.44
N ALA A 62 -7.47 -8.39 -17.84
CA ALA A 62 -7.89 -8.31 -19.24
C ALA A 62 -7.71 -6.88 -19.79
N ALA A 63 -8.14 -5.85 -19.03
CA ALA A 63 -7.94 -4.46 -19.39
C ALA A 63 -6.45 -4.11 -19.59
N TYR A 64 -5.57 -4.64 -18.73
CA TYR A 64 -4.12 -4.48 -18.86
C TYR A 64 -3.56 -5.21 -20.11
N LEU A 65 -3.93 -6.47 -20.32
CA LEU A 65 -3.48 -7.25 -21.48
C LEU A 65 -3.94 -6.63 -22.80
N ASN A 66 -5.15 -6.09 -22.83
CA ASN A 66 -5.72 -5.35 -23.96
C ASN A 66 -5.21 -3.89 -24.06
N LYS A 67 -4.20 -3.50 -23.25
CA LYS A 67 -3.55 -2.19 -23.28
C LYS A 67 -4.49 -1.01 -23.03
N LYS A 68 -5.61 -1.23 -22.36
CA LYS A 68 -6.52 -0.16 -21.91
C LYS A 68 -5.92 0.64 -20.77
N ILE A 69 -5.18 -0.05 -19.91
CA ILE A 69 -4.47 0.52 -18.74
C ILE A 69 -3.06 -0.08 -18.66
N ASP A 70 -2.15 0.62 -18.01
CA ASP A 70 -0.85 0.07 -17.64
C ASP A 70 -0.85 -0.50 -16.21
N LEU A 71 0.27 -1.10 -15.78
CA LEU A 71 0.33 -1.78 -14.50
C LEU A 71 0.19 -0.82 -13.30
N ILE A 72 0.66 0.44 -13.44
CA ILE A 72 0.49 1.49 -12.42
C ILE A 72 -1.00 1.82 -12.24
N GLN A 73 -1.72 1.96 -13.36
CA GLN A 73 -3.16 2.21 -13.35
C GLN A 73 -3.94 1.02 -12.78
N ALA A 74 -3.56 -0.22 -13.15
CA ALA A 74 -4.17 -1.44 -12.59
C ALA A 74 -4.01 -1.50 -11.07
N GLU A 75 -2.81 -1.33 -10.53
CA GLU A 75 -2.57 -1.26 -9.08
C GLU A 75 -3.38 -0.12 -8.41
N SER A 76 -3.61 0.97 -9.12
CA SER A 76 -4.36 2.11 -8.62
C SER A 76 -5.87 1.83 -8.51
N VAL A 77 -6.41 0.94 -9.34
CA VAL A 77 -7.80 0.42 -9.19
C VAL A 77 -7.93 -0.32 -7.85
N LEU A 78 -6.97 -1.19 -7.51
CA LEU A 78 -6.95 -1.87 -6.22
C LEU A 78 -6.82 -0.87 -5.06
N SER A 79 -5.93 0.11 -5.19
CA SER A 79 -5.74 1.16 -4.20
C SER A 79 -7.01 1.99 -3.99
N LEU A 80 -7.77 2.27 -5.05
CA LEU A 80 -9.04 3.00 -4.98
C LEU A 80 -10.08 2.23 -4.18
N ILE A 81 -10.23 0.94 -4.44
CA ILE A 81 -11.20 0.07 -3.77
C ILE A 81 -10.89 -0.02 -2.26
N ASN A 82 -9.61 -0.12 -1.91
CA ASN A 82 -9.17 -0.25 -0.52
C ASN A 82 -9.01 1.08 0.21
N SER A 83 -9.20 2.22 -0.47
CA SER A 83 -9.01 3.55 0.11
C SER A 83 -10.14 3.91 1.07
N ASN A 84 -9.80 4.18 2.34
CA ASN A 84 -10.73 4.57 3.39
C ASN A 84 -10.66 6.08 3.73
N THR A 85 -9.89 6.88 2.98
CA THR A 85 -9.77 8.33 3.18
C THR A 85 -10.04 9.09 1.88
N LYS A 86 -10.55 10.32 1.98
CA LYS A 86 -10.78 11.18 0.80
C LYS A 86 -9.50 11.43 0.02
N GLU A 87 -8.39 11.63 0.73
CA GLU A 87 -7.08 11.83 0.11
C GLU A 87 -6.62 10.57 -0.63
N GLY A 88 -6.81 9.38 -0.05
CA GLY A 88 -6.48 8.10 -0.68
C GLY A 88 -7.28 7.86 -1.95
N VAL A 89 -8.59 8.15 -1.93
CA VAL A 89 -9.46 8.10 -3.12
C VAL A 89 -8.94 9.04 -4.20
N ASN A 90 -8.67 10.31 -3.87
CA ASN A 90 -8.18 11.30 -4.84
C ASN A 90 -6.82 10.88 -5.45
N LEU A 91 -5.90 10.37 -4.63
CA LEU A 91 -4.60 9.88 -5.10
C LEU A 91 -4.76 8.72 -6.09
N SER A 92 -5.61 7.75 -5.74
CA SER A 92 -5.87 6.59 -6.60
C SER A 92 -6.54 7.02 -7.91
N LEU A 93 -7.51 7.93 -7.89
CA LEU A 93 -8.14 8.46 -9.09
C LEU A 93 -7.14 9.20 -10.00
N ASN A 94 -6.25 10.01 -9.44
CA ASN A 94 -5.19 10.68 -10.20
C ASN A 94 -4.26 9.67 -10.89
N ASN A 95 -3.89 8.60 -10.21
CA ASN A 95 -3.06 7.57 -10.81
C ASN A 95 -3.82 6.75 -11.88
N ILE A 96 -5.11 6.45 -11.66
CA ILE A 96 -5.97 5.80 -12.67
C ILE A 96 -6.09 6.69 -13.92
N SER A 97 -6.17 8.02 -13.77
CA SER A 97 -6.20 8.95 -14.92
C SER A 97 -4.86 9.00 -15.68
N GLY A 98 -3.82 8.32 -15.20
CA GLY A 98 -2.53 8.16 -15.87
C GLY A 98 -1.51 9.26 -15.60
N THR A 99 -1.69 10.12 -14.58
CA THR A 99 -0.73 11.20 -14.27
C THR A 99 0.64 10.65 -13.92
N LEU A 100 0.71 9.65 -13.00
CA LEU A 100 1.96 8.98 -12.64
C LEU A 100 2.57 8.21 -13.81
N SER A 101 1.74 7.50 -14.58
CA SER A 101 2.17 6.77 -15.78
C SER A 101 2.80 7.70 -16.82
N LYS A 102 2.20 8.88 -17.04
CA LYS A 102 2.75 9.90 -17.96
C LYS A 102 4.11 10.40 -17.50
N LYS A 103 4.25 10.73 -16.20
CA LYS A 103 5.53 11.16 -15.61
C LYS A 103 6.60 10.06 -15.74
N THR A 104 6.25 8.83 -15.43
CA THR A 104 7.15 7.68 -15.51
C THR A 104 7.60 7.40 -16.94
N ARG A 105 6.68 7.50 -17.92
CA ARG A 105 7.02 7.37 -19.35
C ARG A 105 7.94 8.49 -19.81
N GLN A 106 7.75 9.73 -19.36
CA GLN A 106 8.65 10.82 -19.67
C GLN A 106 10.06 10.57 -19.13
N MET A 107 10.20 10.21 -17.86
CA MET A 107 11.49 9.86 -17.25
C MET A 107 12.19 8.72 -18.01
N ARG A 108 11.43 7.70 -18.46
CA ARG A 108 11.96 6.62 -19.29
C ARG A 108 12.47 7.15 -20.64
N MET A 109 11.75 8.05 -21.29
CA MET A 109 12.19 8.65 -22.56
C MET A 109 13.45 9.49 -22.38
N ASP A 110 13.57 10.20 -21.27
CA ASP A 110 14.76 11.01 -20.97
C ASP A 110 16.01 10.11 -20.78
N ILE A 111 15.86 8.91 -20.18
CA ILE A 111 16.95 7.93 -20.10
C ILE A 111 17.30 7.36 -21.48
N ILE A 112 16.30 7.03 -22.31
CA ILE A 112 16.54 6.55 -23.68
C ILE A 112 17.31 7.59 -24.49
N SER A 113 16.94 8.86 -24.35
CA SER A 113 17.66 9.96 -25.02
C SER A 113 19.10 10.05 -24.51
N ALA A 114 19.32 9.92 -23.19
CA ALA A 114 20.66 9.92 -22.61
C ALA A 114 21.50 8.72 -23.07
N LEU A 115 20.90 7.52 -23.16
CA LEU A 115 21.55 6.32 -23.68
C LEU A 115 21.93 6.50 -25.16
N GLY A 116 21.02 7.02 -26.00
CA GLY A 116 21.28 7.27 -27.40
C GLY A 116 22.49 8.22 -27.64
N PHE A 117 22.67 9.23 -26.78
CA PHE A 117 23.86 10.07 -26.82
C PHE A 117 25.13 9.29 -26.48
N VAL A 118 25.09 8.41 -25.49
CA VAL A 118 26.24 7.60 -25.08
C VAL A 118 26.60 6.58 -26.17
N GLU A 119 25.62 5.90 -26.75
CA GLU A 119 25.81 4.95 -27.85
C GLU A 119 26.38 5.63 -29.11
N TYR A 120 25.87 6.81 -29.44
CA TYR A 120 26.41 7.61 -30.55
C TYR A 120 27.90 7.92 -30.36
N GLU A 121 28.33 8.30 -29.15
CA GLU A 121 29.74 8.57 -28.86
C GLU A 121 30.61 7.31 -28.86
N LEU A 122 30.04 6.15 -28.54
CA LEU A 122 30.77 4.87 -28.64
C LEU A 122 31.05 4.47 -30.08
N ASP A 123 30.17 4.86 -31.02
CA ASP A 123 30.30 4.54 -32.44
C ASP A 123 31.25 5.51 -33.17
N ILE A 124 31.41 6.75 -32.66
CA ILE A 124 32.25 7.79 -33.29
C ILE A 124 33.52 7.96 -32.47
N SER A 125 34.66 7.51 -33.03
CA SER A 125 35.95 7.54 -32.37
C SER A 125 36.64 8.91 -32.32
N GLU A 126 35.94 10.02 -32.49
CA GLU A 126 36.48 11.38 -32.44
C GLU A 126 36.45 11.98 -31.05
N THR A 127 37.61 12.33 -30.50
CA THR A 127 37.83 12.66 -29.07
C THR A 127 37.32 14.01 -28.58
N ASP A 128 36.94 14.95 -29.46
CA ASP A 128 36.58 16.31 -29.05
C ASP A 128 35.14 16.49 -28.59
N THR A 129 34.23 15.60 -29.00
CA THR A 129 32.78 15.67 -28.65
C THR A 129 32.42 14.94 -27.36
N GLN A 130 33.22 13.98 -26.93
CA GLN A 130 32.96 13.12 -25.77
C GLN A 130 32.67 13.89 -24.48
N LYS A 131 33.44 14.93 -24.17
CA LYS A 131 33.27 15.72 -22.93
C LYS A 131 31.95 16.44 -22.84
N GLU A 132 31.45 16.98 -23.97
CA GLU A 132 30.18 17.69 -24.01
C GLU A 132 29.01 16.73 -23.85
N THR A 133 29.05 15.59 -24.53
CA THR A 133 28.03 14.52 -24.45
C THR A 133 27.94 13.93 -23.06
N ILE A 134 29.07 13.61 -22.43
CA ILE A 134 29.10 13.11 -21.06
C ILE A 134 28.53 14.13 -20.07
N THR A 135 28.90 15.42 -20.24
CA THR A 135 28.37 16.49 -19.38
C THR A 135 26.86 16.60 -19.48
N LYS A 136 26.29 16.53 -20.70
CA LYS A 136 24.83 16.55 -20.94
C LYS A 136 24.17 15.29 -20.33
N THR A 137 24.74 14.12 -20.57
CA THR A 137 24.26 12.84 -20.01
C THR A 137 24.28 12.85 -18.47
N HIS A 138 25.37 13.27 -17.85
CA HIS A 138 25.46 13.39 -16.39
C HIS A 138 24.45 14.39 -15.82
N LYS A 139 24.19 15.49 -16.50
CA LYS A 139 23.15 16.45 -16.10
C LYS A 139 21.75 15.81 -16.14
N ALA A 140 21.44 15.09 -17.21
CA ALA A 140 20.18 14.36 -17.33
C ALA A 140 20.01 13.30 -16.23
N ILE A 141 21.06 12.49 -15.98
CA ILE A 141 21.05 11.48 -14.90
C ILE A 141 20.84 12.13 -13.53
N LYS A 142 21.50 13.24 -13.22
CA LYS A 142 21.30 13.98 -11.96
C LYS A 142 19.87 14.45 -11.79
N THR A 143 19.26 14.99 -12.85
CA THR A 143 17.84 15.40 -12.82
C THR A 143 16.93 14.22 -12.54
N LEU A 144 17.14 13.08 -13.21
CA LEU A 144 16.36 11.86 -13.01
C LEU A 144 16.54 11.26 -11.62
N ILE A 145 17.73 11.35 -11.01
CA ILE A 145 17.95 10.93 -9.62
C ILE A 145 17.11 11.78 -8.66
N VAL A 146 17.05 13.10 -8.87
CA VAL A 146 16.23 13.99 -8.04
C VAL A 146 14.74 13.66 -8.22
N GLU A 147 14.28 13.51 -9.46
CA GLU A 147 12.87 13.18 -9.74
C GLU A 147 12.45 11.81 -9.16
N THR A 148 13.32 10.79 -9.25
CA THR A 148 13.05 9.48 -8.62
C THR A 148 13.02 9.59 -7.10
N GLU A 149 13.91 10.39 -6.49
CA GLU A 149 13.92 10.61 -5.04
C GLU A 149 12.66 11.34 -4.55
N GLU A 150 12.18 12.33 -5.29
CA GLU A 150 10.91 13.00 -5.01
C GLU A 150 9.75 11.99 -5.02
N LEU A 151 9.63 11.15 -6.04
CA LEU A 151 8.59 10.12 -6.11
C LEU A 151 8.70 9.12 -4.95
N ILE A 152 9.89 8.59 -4.66
CA ILE A 152 10.14 7.66 -3.56
C ILE A 152 9.74 8.30 -2.22
N SER A 153 10.01 9.59 -2.02
CA SER A 153 9.64 10.31 -0.80
C SER A 153 8.13 10.34 -0.53
N THR A 154 7.31 10.23 -1.59
CA THR A 154 5.83 10.22 -1.48
C THR A 154 5.27 8.88 -1.02
N ALA A 155 6.01 7.77 -1.18
CA ALA A 155 5.53 6.40 -0.98
C ALA A 155 4.87 6.17 0.37
N LYS A 156 5.55 6.57 1.43
CA LYS A 156 5.06 6.34 2.79
C LYS A 156 3.76 7.08 3.05
N TYR A 157 3.68 8.33 2.62
CA TYR A 157 2.47 9.15 2.79
C TYR A 157 1.30 8.57 2.00
N ALA A 158 1.52 8.26 0.73
CA ALA A 158 0.48 7.72 -0.14
C ALA A 158 -0.07 6.39 0.41
N ARG A 159 0.81 5.46 0.86
CA ARG A 159 0.37 4.20 1.48
C ARG A 159 -0.45 4.42 2.74
N LEU A 160 -0.04 5.35 3.62
CA LEU A 160 -0.83 5.67 4.81
C LEU A 160 -2.22 6.20 4.46
N LYS A 161 -2.38 6.88 3.32
CA LYS A 161 -3.66 7.43 2.87
C LYS A 161 -4.52 6.42 2.11
N THR A 162 -3.92 5.51 1.36
CA THR A 162 -4.64 4.48 0.58
C THR A 162 -4.89 3.21 1.39
N ALA A 163 -3.85 2.54 1.87
CA ALA A 163 -3.95 1.27 2.60
C ALA A 163 -4.26 1.46 4.10
N GLY A 164 -4.06 2.66 4.63
CA GLY A 164 -4.16 2.93 6.06
C GLY A 164 -2.85 2.68 6.81
N ALA A 165 -2.77 3.21 8.03
CA ALA A 165 -1.62 3.07 8.91
C ALA A 165 -1.71 1.76 9.71
N HIS A 166 -0.71 0.91 9.63
CA HIS A 166 -0.64 -0.31 10.43
C HIS A 166 -0.14 0.02 11.85
N VAL A 167 -1.01 -0.20 12.84
CA VAL A 167 -0.73 0.08 14.25
C VAL A 167 -0.75 -1.23 15.04
N VAL A 168 0.42 -1.71 15.44
CA VAL A 168 0.57 -2.97 16.19
C VAL A 168 0.48 -2.73 17.68
N ILE A 169 -0.42 -3.46 18.37
CA ILE A 169 -0.56 -3.44 19.83
C ILE A 169 0.14 -4.67 20.42
N TYR A 170 1.17 -4.44 21.24
CA TYR A 170 1.96 -5.50 21.81
C TYR A 170 2.25 -5.30 23.32
N GLY A 171 2.70 -6.33 23.99
CA GLY A 171 3.04 -6.29 25.43
C GLY A 171 2.87 -7.66 26.10
N LYS A 172 3.23 -7.75 27.38
CA LYS A 172 3.17 -9.00 28.17
C LYS A 172 1.74 -9.57 28.22
N PRO A 173 1.57 -10.87 28.52
CA PRO A 173 0.26 -11.43 28.81
C PRO A 173 -0.47 -10.66 29.92
N ASN A 174 -1.80 -10.60 29.86
CA ASN A 174 -2.68 -10.01 30.88
C ASN A 174 -2.51 -8.50 31.16
N VAL A 175 -1.80 -7.75 30.30
CA VAL A 175 -1.71 -6.28 30.42
C VAL A 175 -2.95 -5.56 29.88
N GLY A 176 -3.87 -6.28 29.21
CA GLY A 176 -5.14 -5.75 28.68
C GLY A 176 -5.04 -5.26 27.23
N LYS A 177 -4.23 -5.92 26.38
CA LYS A 177 -4.10 -5.60 24.96
C LYS A 177 -5.43 -5.69 24.22
N SER A 178 -6.10 -6.85 24.27
CA SER A 178 -7.38 -7.08 23.58
C SER A 178 -8.50 -6.20 24.15
N THR A 179 -8.47 -5.88 25.46
CA THR A 179 -9.40 -4.90 26.03
C THR A 179 -9.17 -3.51 25.46
N LEU A 180 -7.91 -3.09 25.32
CA LEU A 180 -7.55 -1.81 24.71
C LEU A 180 -7.93 -1.77 23.24
N PHE A 181 -7.60 -2.80 22.47
CA PHE A 181 -7.98 -2.98 21.08
C PHE A 181 -9.50 -2.83 20.88
N ASN A 182 -10.31 -3.59 21.61
CA ASN A 182 -11.77 -3.52 21.54
C ASN A 182 -12.32 -2.12 21.97
N SER A 183 -11.65 -1.47 22.92
CA SER A 183 -12.05 -0.15 23.39
C SER A 183 -11.76 0.93 22.36
N LEU A 184 -10.65 0.85 21.63
CA LEU A 184 -10.29 1.75 20.54
C LEU A 184 -11.28 1.60 19.37
N LEU A 185 -11.60 0.38 18.96
CA LEU A 185 -12.57 0.11 17.89
C LEU A 185 -13.96 0.62 18.21
N LYS A 186 -14.44 0.40 19.45
CA LYS A 186 -15.77 0.86 19.87
C LYS A 186 -15.88 2.36 20.03
N TYR A 187 -14.78 3.06 20.29
CA TYR A 187 -14.77 4.50 20.50
C TYR A 187 -14.97 5.28 19.19
N GLU A 188 -14.43 4.77 18.08
CA GLU A 188 -14.44 5.41 16.76
C GLU A 188 -15.45 4.81 15.77
N ARG A 189 -16.42 4.02 16.21
CA ARG A 189 -17.45 3.45 15.32
C ARG A 189 -18.32 4.55 14.69
N SER A 190 -17.79 5.18 13.64
CA SER A 190 -18.53 5.93 12.64
C SER A 190 -18.04 5.47 11.27
N ILE A 191 -18.88 4.69 10.57
CA ILE A 191 -18.73 4.26 9.18
C ILE A 191 -17.60 3.22 8.97
N VAL A 192 -17.84 1.98 9.36
CA VAL A 192 -17.13 0.82 8.84
C VAL A 192 -18.08 0.07 7.92
N THR A 193 -17.78 0.05 6.63
CA THR A 193 -18.35 -0.94 5.71
C THR A 193 -17.70 -2.28 6.04
N ASN A 194 -18.45 -3.18 6.65
CA ASN A 194 -18.06 -4.58 6.81
C ASN A 194 -18.02 -5.23 5.42
N ILE A 195 -16.85 -5.27 4.80
CA ILE A 195 -16.59 -6.19 3.70
C ILE A 195 -16.20 -7.51 4.37
N ALA A 196 -17.17 -8.41 4.49
CA ALA A 196 -16.96 -9.75 4.98
C ALA A 196 -16.11 -10.52 3.97
N GLY A 197 -14.92 -10.98 4.36
CA GLY A 197 -14.16 -11.91 3.52
C GLY A 197 -12.65 -12.00 3.66
N THR A 198 -11.97 -11.28 4.57
CA THR A 198 -10.50 -11.24 4.59
C THR A 198 -9.82 -11.65 5.89
N THR A 199 -10.39 -12.55 6.69
CA THR A 199 -9.75 -12.92 7.96
C THR A 199 -9.61 -14.43 8.10
N ARG A 200 -8.40 -14.96 7.94
CA ARG A 200 -8.09 -16.33 8.40
C ARG A 200 -7.02 -16.44 9.49
N ASP A 201 -6.12 -15.45 9.73
CA ASP A 201 -4.99 -15.69 10.64
C ASP A 201 -4.59 -14.57 11.62
N THR A 202 -5.14 -13.36 11.56
CA THR A 202 -4.86 -12.28 12.54
C THR A 202 -6.10 -11.43 12.74
N ILE A 203 -6.36 -11.00 13.98
CA ILE A 203 -7.45 -10.04 14.23
C ILE A 203 -6.93 -8.66 13.80
N GLU A 204 -7.23 -8.32 12.55
CA GLU A 204 -6.96 -7.01 11.96
C GLU A 204 -8.30 -6.29 11.80
N GLU A 205 -8.41 -5.08 12.35
CA GLU A 205 -9.63 -4.27 12.25
C GLU A 205 -9.28 -2.85 11.82
N THR A 206 -9.99 -2.36 10.82
CA THR A 206 -9.79 -1.02 10.29
C THR A 206 -10.74 -0.03 10.94
N THR A 207 -10.22 1.12 11.34
CA THR A 207 -11.01 2.24 11.86
C THR A 207 -10.41 3.58 11.44
N THR A 208 -11.11 4.68 11.68
CA THR A 208 -10.60 6.02 11.40
C THR A 208 -10.11 6.67 12.70
N VAL A 209 -8.88 7.20 12.71
CA VAL A 209 -8.31 7.97 13.82
C VAL A 209 -7.91 9.35 13.32
N GLY A 210 -8.73 10.34 13.59
CA GLY A 210 -8.57 11.69 13.01
C GLY A 210 -8.69 11.65 11.48
N ASN A 211 -7.63 12.03 10.78
CA ASN A 211 -7.58 12.05 9.31
C ASN A 211 -6.91 10.80 8.71
N HIS A 212 -6.68 9.75 9.50
CA HIS A 212 -6.02 8.53 9.04
C HIS A 212 -6.96 7.33 9.13
N SER A 213 -6.95 6.50 8.10
CA SER A 213 -7.37 5.10 8.22
C SER A 213 -6.31 4.34 9.00
N VAL A 214 -6.70 3.59 10.01
CA VAL A 214 -5.79 2.84 10.89
C VAL A 214 -6.23 1.40 10.94
N VAL A 215 -5.31 0.51 10.59
CA VAL A 215 -5.45 -0.94 10.75
C VAL A 215 -4.80 -1.33 12.06
N PHE A 216 -5.61 -1.61 13.08
CA PHE A 216 -5.11 -2.13 14.35
C PHE A 216 -4.86 -3.63 14.24
N ILE A 217 -3.68 -4.07 14.71
CA ILE A 217 -3.25 -5.47 14.71
C ILE A 217 -3.04 -5.91 16.15
N ASP A 218 -3.87 -6.84 16.66
CA ASP A 218 -3.70 -7.41 17.99
C ASP A 218 -2.77 -8.62 17.95
N THR A 219 -1.59 -8.50 18.56
CA THR A 219 -0.64 -9.62 18.69
C THR A 219 -1.05 -10.69 19.71
N ALA A 220 -2.10 -10.46 20.50
CA ALA A 220 -2.61 -11.47 21.44
C ALA A 220 -3.34 -12.61 20.73
N GLY A 221 -4.01 -12.35 19.60
CA GLY A 221 -4.67 -13.36 18.77
C GLY A 221 -3.72 -14.36 18.10
N ILE A 222 -2.44 -14.05 18.01
CA ILE A 222 -1.40 -14.91 17.40
C ILE A 222 -0.98 -16.06 18.35
N ARG A 223 -1.40 -16.03 19.62
CA ARG A 223 -0.91 -16.94 20.68
C ARG A 223 -1.83 -18.09 21.08
N ASN A 224 -2.94 -18.32 20.40
CA ASN A 224 -3.90 -19.38 20.81
C ASN A 224 -3.59 -20.74 20.18
N THR A 225 -2.38 -21.28 20.41
CA THR A 225 -2.13 -22.72 20.27
C THR A 225 -1.10 -23.17 21.30
N ASP A 226 -1.51 -24.09 22.17
CA ASP A 226 -0.69 -24.77 23.17
C ASP A 226 0.31 -25.73 22.51
N ASN A 227 1.46 -25.20 22.02
CA ASN A 227 2.57 -26.08 21.57
C ASN A 227 3.89 -25.25 21.37
N PRO A 228 5.07 -25.90 21.24
CA PRO A 228 6.42 -25.31 21.31
C PRO A 228 6.75 -24.22 20.27
N ILE A 229 5.75 -23.64 19.67
CA ILE A 229 5.77 -22.53 18.70
C ILE A 229 5.95 -21.14 19.38
N GLU A 230 6.17 -21.07 20.71
CA GLU A 230 6.37 -19.77 21.40
C GLU A 230 7.53 -18.95 20.81
N LYS A 231 8.60 -19.60 20.35
CA LYS A 231 9.71 -18.91 19.68
C LYS A 231 9.30 -18.33 18.32
N LEU A 232 8.50 -19.06 17.54
CA LEU A 232 7.98 -18.58 16.23
C LEU A 232 6.99 -17.41 16.41
N GLY A 233 6.14 -17.44 17.45
CA GLY A 233 5.22 -16.34 17.76
C GLY A 233 5.92 -15.04 18.16
N VAL A 234 7.06 -15.13 18.85
CA VAL A 234 7.89 -13.96 19.21
C VAL A 234 8.56 -13.37 17.96
N VAL A 235 9.09 -14.21 17.07
CA VAL A 235 9.72 -13.75 15.82
C VAL A 235 8.69 -13.05 14.93
N ARG A 236 7.54 -13.65 14.67
CA ARG A 236 6.44 -13.05 13.88
C ARG A 236 5.94 -11.73 14.50
N THR A 237 5.86 -11.67 15.84
CA THR A 237 5.48 -10.42 16.52
C THR A 237 6.53 -9.33 16.30
N GLN A 238 7.83 -9.68 16.33
CA GLN A 238 8.90 -8.72 16.11
C GLN A 238 8.95 -8.25 14.66
N GLU A 239 8.70 -9.12 13.69
CA GLU A 239 8.56 -8.77 12.28
C GLU A 239 7.43 -7.77 12.08
N LYS A 240 6.23 -8.06 12.60
CA LYS A 240 5.08 -7.14 12.52
C LYS A 240 5.33 -5.79 13.22
N ILE A 241 6.06 -5.77 14.34
CA ILE A 241 6.46 -4.52 15.01
C ILE A 241 7.42 -3.70 14.14
N ASN A 242 8.34 -4.36 13.42
CA ASN A 242 9.30 -3.68 12.56
C ASN A 242 8.65 -3.14 11.28
N GLU A 243 7.64 -3.82 10.77
CA GLU A 243 6.87 -3.43 9.58
C GLU A 243 5.81 -2.37 9.87
N ALA A 244 5.36 -2.26 11.13
CA ALA A 244 4.29 -1.34 11.52
C ALA A 244 4.70 0.14 11.39
N ASP A 245 3.76 0.98 10.97
CA ASP A 245 3.92 2.44 10.93
C ASP A 245 4.00 3.04 12.33
N LEU A 246 3.32 2.41 13.28
CA LEU A 246 3.33 2.78 14.71
C LEU A 246 3.18 1.52 15.56
N SER A 247 3.98 1.42 16.61
CA SER A 247 3.83 0.35 17.61
C SER A 247 3.35 0.90 18.95
N ILE A 248 2.43 0.19 19.62
CA ILE A 248 1.87 0.55 20.92
C ILE A 248 2.27 -0.52 21.93
N GLN A 249 3.20 -0.18 22.82
CA GLN A 249 3.58 -1.05 23.93
C GLN A 249 2.64 -0.86 25.10
N VAL A 250 1.86 -1.90 25.45
CA VAL A 250 0.95 -1.88 26.60
C VAL A 250 1.63 -2.47 27.81
N VAL A 251 1.67 -1.71 28.90
CA VAL A 251 2.26 -2.10 30.19
C VAL A 251 1.31 -1.79 31.35
N THR A 252 1.46 -2.49 32.48
CA THR A 252 0.72 -2.21 33.72
C THR A 252 1.60 -1.63 34.80
N LYS A 253 2.94 -1.77 34.67
CA LYS A 253 3.97 -1.18 35.56
C LYS A 253 5.13 -0.70 34.70
N LEU A 254 5.73 0.40 35.08
CA LEU A 254 6.93 0.91 34.41
C LEU A 254 8.16 0.24 35.03
N HIS A 255 8.90 -0.50 34.24
CA HIS A 255 10.23 -0.98 34.60
C HIS A 255 11.30 -0.05 34.02
N LYS A 256 12.38 0.17 34.76
CA LYS A 256 13.50 1.06 34.34
C LYS A 256 14.30 0.53 33.14
N THR A 257 14.05 -0.70 32.74
CA THR A 257 14.80 -1.37 31.65
C THR A 257 13.86 -1.94 30.60
N GLY A 258 14.06 -1.59 29.33
CA GLY A 258 13.49 -2.28 28.18
C GLY A 258 12.40 -1.54 27.41
N THR A 259 12.63 -0.29 27.05
CA THR A 259 11.93 0.29 25.90
C THR A 259 12.56 -0.27 24.63
N THR A 260 11.82 -1.04 23.87
CA THR A 260 12.22 -1.38 22.51
C THR A 260 12.46 -0.07 21.75
N LYS A 261 13.71 0.13 21.30
CA LYS A 261 14.12 1.33 20.54
C LYS A 261 13.59 1.25 19.10
N THR A 262 12.28 1.09 18.92
CA THR A 262 11.69 1.29 17.60
C THR A 262 11.42 2.78 17.42
N LYS A 263 11.75 3.27 16.23
CA LYS A 263 11.74 4.71 15.89
C LYS A 263 10.36 5.37 16.07
N ASN A 264 9.28 4.57 16.10
CA ASN A 264 7.89 5.02 16.17
C ASN A 264 7.11 4.16 17.19
N ASN A 265 7.38 4.36 18.51
CA ASN A 265 6.72 3.62 19.58
C ASN A 265 5.94 4.57 20.51
N LEU A 266 4.77 4.12 20.98
CA LEU A 266 4.01 4.74 22.08
C LEU A 266 3.93 3.77 23.25
N ILE A 267 4.16 4.27 24.45
CA ILE A 267 4.04 3.49 25.69
C ILE A 267 2.70 3.83 26.34
N VAL A 268 1.84 2.82 26.47
CA VAL A 268 0.53 2.92 27.12
C VAL A 268 0.55 2.21 28.46
N LEU A 269 0.41 2.95 29.54
CA LEU A 269 0.20 2.41 30.88
C LEU A 269 -1.30 2.15 31.04
N ASN A 270 -1.69 0.87 30.99
CA ASN A 270 -3.07 0.44 31.14
C ASN A 270 -3.42 0.07 32.59
N LYS A 271 -4.69 -0.10 32.87
CA LYS A 271 -5.26 -0.41 34.19
C LYS A 271 -4.98 0.68 35.23
N THR A 272 -5.04 1.95 34.77
CA THR A 272 -4.80 3.09 35.67
C THR A 272 -5.88 3.29 36.73
N ASP A 273 -7.02 2.65 36.57
CA ASP A 273 -8.10 2.52 37.56
C ASP A 273 -7.66 1.78 38.84
N LEU A 274 -6.59 0.99 38.80
CA LEU A 274 -6.02 0.27 39.95
C LEU A 274 -4.92 1.08 40.67
N LEU A 275 -4.54 2.26 40.17
CA LEU A 275 -3.47 3.08 40.75
C LEU A 275 -4.02 4.16 41.69
N LYS A 276 -3.27 4.46 42.73
CA LYS A 276 -3.58 5.59 43.64
C LYS A 276 -3.33 6.92 42.93
N GLU A 277 -4.12 7.93 43.27
CA GLU A 277 -4.11 9.28 42.62
C GLU A 277 -2.75 9.94 42.63
N ALA A 278 -2.01 9.82 43.74
CA ALA A 278 -0.64 10.34 43.88
C ALA A 278 0.35 9.69 42.88
N GLN A 279 0.17 8.40 42.56
CA GLN A 279 0.98 7.70 41.57
C GLN A 279 0.62 8.14 40.14
N LEU A 280 -0.66 8.31 39.86
CA LEU A 280 -1.17 8.82 38.59
C LEU A 280 -0.64 10.21 38.26
N ASN A 281 -0.61 11.11 39.22
CA ASN A 281 -0.13 12.51 39.05
C ASN A 281 1.35 12.55 38.71
N LYS A 282 2.19 11.73 39.35
CA LYS A 282 3.62 11.58 39.02
C LYS A 282 3.84 11.02 37.61
N LEU A 283 2.98 10.17 37.13
CA LEU A 283 3.10 9.53 35.81
C LEU A 283 2.59 10.42 34.68
N LYS A 284 1.59 11.26 34.94
CA LYS A 284 1.05 12.24 33.96
C LYS A 284 2.07 13.30 33.55
N THR A 285 3.11 13.57 34.38
CA THR A 285 4.19 14.52 34.04
C THR A 285 5.13 13.98 32.97
N ASN A 286 5.19 12.66 32.78
CA ASN A 286 6.03 12.05 31.75
C ASN A 286 5.34 12.09 30.35
N LYS A 287 5.81 12.98 29.49
CA LYS A 287 5.25 13.21 28.14
C LYS A 287 5.27 11.97 27.21
N ASN A 288 6.11 10.97 27.54
CA ASN A 288 6.29 9.77 26.71
C ASN A 288 5.36 8.61 27.09
N ILE A 289 4.54 8.77 28.15
CA ILE A 289 3.66 7.72 28.67
C ILE A 289 2.22 8.19 28.60
N ILE A 290 1.36 7.35 28.05
CA ILE A 290 -0.07 7.61 27.98
C ILE A 290 -0.78 6.71 29.00
N CYS A 291 -1.38 7.34 30.01
CA CYS A 291 -2.14 6.64 31.04
C CYS A 291 -3.56 6.36 30.56
N VAL A 292 -3.98 5.08 30.59
CA VAL A 292 -5.27 4.61 30.06
C VAL A 292 -5.89 3.60 31.04
N SER A 293 -7.20 3.66 31.22
CA SER A 293 -7.98 2.52 31.69
C SER A 293 -8.88 2.03 30.53
N ALA A 294 -8.46 0.98 29.85
CA ALA A 294 -9.20 0.40 28.73
C ALA A 294 -10.59 -0.08 29.18
N LYS A 295 -10.71 -0.63 30.40
CA LYS A 295 -11.99 -1.09 30.97
C LYS A 295 -12.99 0.05 31.19
N ASN A 296 -12.52 1.16 31.73
CA ASN A 296 -13.35 2.32 32.06
C ASN A 296 -13.35 3.39 30.96
N LYS A 297 -12.71 3.14 29.81
CA LYS A 297 -12.56 4.06 28.67
C LYS A 297 -11.91 5.41 29.01
N ILE A 298 -11.11 5.47 30.07
CA ILE A 298 -10.40 6.68 30.53
C ILE A 298 -9.09 6.83 29.75
N GLY A 299 -8.78 8.02 29.25
CA GLY A 299 -7.53 8.34 28.57
C GLY A 299 -7.49 7.93 27.08
N LEU A 300 -8.53 7.28 26.53
CA LEU A 300 -8.59 6.90 25.13
C LEU A 300 -8.52 8.11 24.18
N PRO A 301 -9.22 9.23 24.41
CA PRO A 301 -9.12 10.40 23.53
C PRO A 301 -7.70 10.95 23.44
N LYS A 302 -6.94 10.93 24.56
CA LYS A 302 -5.54 11.34 24.57
C LYS A 302 -4.66 10.38 23.78
N LEU A 303 -4.92 9.08 23.87
CA LEU A 303 -4.20 8.07 23.08
C LEU A 303 -4.46 8.25 21.60
N LEU A 304 -5.72 8.40 21.19
CA LEU A 304 -6.10 8.62 19.78
C LEU A 304 -5.48 9.89 19.22
N LYS A 305 -5.47 10.99 19.99
CA LYS A 305 -4.80 12.23 19.59
C LYS A 305 -3.27 12.04 19.41
N GLN A 306 -2.63 11.20 20.22
CA GLN A 306 -1.20 10.92 20.08
C GLN A 306 -0.92 9.97 18.90
N ILE A 307 -1.80 9.00 18.63
CA ILE A 307 -1.73 8.16 17.43
C ILE A 307 -1.81 9.05 16.19
N ASN A 308 -2.85 9.90 16.09
CA ASN A 308 -3.00 10.82 14.97
C ASN A 308 -1.74 11.69 14.77
N LYS A 309 -1.24 12.31 15.85
CA LYS A 309 -0.04 13.15 15.79
C LYS A 309 1.21 12.40 15.34
N LYS A 310 1.34 11.12 15.70
CA LYS A 310 2.49 10.29 15.31
C LYS A 310 2.39 9.82 13.85
N LEU A 311 1.16 9.66 13.34
CA LEU A 311 0.88 9.30 11.95
C LEU A 311 0.88 10.53 11.02
N ASP A 312 0.69 11.74 11.57
CA ASP A 312 0.83 12.98 10.81
C ASP A 312 2.29 13.13 10.35
N LEU A 313 2.54 12.69 9.13
CA LEU A 313 3.79 12.99 8.45
C LEU A 313 3.74 14.45 8.01
N LYS A 314 4.75 15.22 8.33
CA LYS A 314 4.96 16.54 7.74
C LYS A 314 5.33 16.33 6.27
N THR A 315 4.33 16.18 5.41
CA THR A 315 4.56 16.13 3.97
C THR A 315 4.74 17.55 3.48
N GLN A 316 5.96 17.88 3.11
CA GLN A 316 6.28 19.13 2.45
C GLN A 316 5.84 19.14 0.97
N ASN A 317 5.57 17.99 0.37
CA ASN A 317 5.24 17.87 -1.05
C ASN A 317 3.80 17.40 -1.27
N LYS A 318 2.94 18.33 -1.68
CA LYS A 318 1.66 18.05 -2.35
C LYS A 318 1.90 17.71 -3.83
N SER A 319 2.79 16.76 -4.12
CA SER A 319 2.97 16.29 -5.49
C SER A 319 1.69 15.60 -5.97
N GLU A 320 1.23 15.94 -7.17
CA GLU A 320 0.11 15.25 -7.80
C GLU A 320 0.46 13.81 -8.17
N ASN A 321 1.74 13.54 -8.41
CA ASN A 321 2.28 12.22 -8.73
C ASN A 321 2.78 11.55 -7.45
N GLN A 322 2.10 10.50 -7.01
CA GLN A 322 2.47 9.77 -5.80
C GLN A 322 2.41 8.26 -6.03
N ILE A 323 3.43 7.56 -5.57
CA ILE A 323 3.47 6.11 -5.64
C ILE A 323 2.69 5.48 -4.49
N THR A 324 1.80 4.55 -4.82
CA THR A 324 0.87 3.94 -3.86
C THR A 324 1.23 2.50 -3.47
N SER A 325 2.08 1.81 -4.24
CA SER A 325 2.45 0.42 -3.99
C SER A 325 3.91 0.24 -3.58
N ILE A 326 4.18 -0.84 -2.82
CA ILE A 326 5.53 -1.23 -2.43
C ILE A 326 6.36 -1.62 -3.66
N ARG A 327 5.74 -2.27 -4.64
CA ARG A 327 6.38 -2.64 -5.91
C ARG A 327 6.91 -1.41 -6.65
N GLN A 328 6.06 -0.37 -6.79
CA GLN A 328 6.46 0.90 -7.43
C GLN A 328 7.65 1.54 -6.70
N GLU A 329 7.64 1.56 -5.36
CA GLU A 329 8.75 2.07 -4.55
C GLU A 329 10.05 1.28 -4.79
N GLN A 330 9.96 -0.05 -4.82
CA GLN A 330 11.11 -0.92 -5.04
C GLN A 330 11.69 -0.75 -6.44
N SER A 331 10.86 -0.69 -7.49
CA SER A 331 11.32 -0.44 -8.85
C SER A 331 12.01 0.92 -8.99
N LEU A 332 11.43 1.98 -8.41
CA LEU A 332 12.06 3.32 -8.43
C LEU A 332 13.40 3.35 -7.66
N LYS A 333 13.54 2.62 -6.56
CA LYS A 333 14.81 2.49 -5.85
C LYS A 333 15.86 1.80 -6.70
N LYS A 334 15.52 0.73 -7.41
CA LYS A 334 16.44 0.05 -8.33
C LYS A 334 16.85 0.98 -9.47
N ILE A 335 15.89 1.68 -10.09
CA ILE A 335 16.18 2.69 -11.12
C ILE A 335 17.18 3.72 -10.58
N GLN A 336 16.94 4.26 -9.38
CA GLN A 336 17.82 5.24 -8.76
C GLN A 336 19.22 4.67 -8.48
N GLU A 337 19.32 3.40 -8.07
CA GLU A 337 20.62 2.72 -7.87
C GLU A 337 21.41 2.60 -9.17
N GLU A 338 20.77 2.19 -10.27
CA GLU A 338 21.42 2.10 -11.58
C GLU A 338 21.86 3.47 -12.09
N LEU A 339 21.00 4.50 -11.95
CA LEU A 339 21.38 5.87 -12.31
C LEU A 339 22.57 6.40 -11.48
N LYS A 340 22.64 6.06 -10.18
CA LYS A 340 23.77 6.43 -9.33
C LYS A 340 25.05 5.69 -9.72
N LYS A 341 24.95 4.42 -10.16
CA LYS A 341 26.10 3.66 -10.68
C LYS A 341 26.59 4.28 -11.99
N ALA A 342 25.68 4.62 -12.91
CA ALA A 342 26.04 5.32 -14.14
C ALA A 342 26.77 6.64 -13.86
N LEU A 343 26.28 7.43 -12.90
CA LEU A 343 26.87 8.73 -12.55
C LEU A 343 28.25 8.63 -11.90
N LYS A 344 28.58 7.50 -11.23
CA LYS A 344 29.89 7.29 -10.56
C LYS A 344 31.01 6.99 -11.55
N ASN A 345 30.69 6.53 -12.74
CA ASN A 345 31.67 6.20 -13.75
C ASN A 345 32.19 7.46 -14.46
N LYS A 346 33.52 7.50 -14.65
CA LYS A 346 34.20 8.61 -15.30
C LYS A 346 34.08 8.52 -16.82
N GLU A 347 34.55 9.57 -17.48
CA GLU A 347 34.46 9.80 -18.92
C GLU A 347 35.07 8.65 -19.78
N GLU A 348 35.95 7.85 -19.22
CA GLU A 348 36.65 6.75 -19.90
C GLU A 348 35.81 5.43 -19.99
N ASN A 349 34.61 5.37 -19.39
CA ASN A 349 33.83 4.14 -19.28
C ASN A 349 32.38 4.29 -19.81
N LEU A 350 32.25 4.78 -21.06
CA LEU A 350 30.93 4.96 -21.71
C LEU A 350 30.12 3.68 -21.80
N GLU A 351 30.78 2.52 -22.05
CA GLU A 351 30.09 1.23 -22.10
C GLU A 351 29.42 0.87 -20.76
N ILE A 352 30.08 1.19 -19.63
CA ILE A 352 29.51 0.94 -18.30
C ILE A 352 28.32 1.89 -18.04
N ILE A 353 28.42 3.14 -18.47
CA ILE A 353 27.32 4.10 -18.39
C ILE A 353 26.14 3.60 -19.22
N ALA A 354 26.36 3.19 -20.47
CA ALA A 354 25.34 2.63 -21.35
C ALA A 354 24.65 1.40 -20.72
N HIS A 355 25.43 0.48 -20.14
CA HIS A 355 24.91 -0.70 -19.46
C HIS A 355 23.95 -0.34 -18.32
N HIS A 356 24.35 0.56 -17.42
CA HIS A 356 23.50 0.99 -16.30
C HIS A 356 22.26 1.77 -16.75
N LEU A 357 22.35 2.58 -17.79
CA LEU A 357 21.19 3.23 -18.38
C LEU A 357 20.21 2.21 -18.99
N GLY A 358 20.74 1.18 -19.67
CA GLY A 358 19.96 0.06 -20.20
C GLY A 358 19.21 -0.70 -19.11
N ASP A 359 19.87 -0.97 -17.96
CA ASP A 359 19.22 -1.64 -16.83
C ASP A 359 18.18 -0.75 -16.16
N ALA A 360 18.41 0.56 -16.06
CA ALA A 360 17.40 1.50 -15.58
C ALA A 360 16.16 1.53 -16.50
N ILE A 361 16.32 1.46 -17.83
CA ILE A 361 15.21 1.37 -18.79
C ILE A 361 14.39 0.09 -18.57
N LYS A 362 15.05 -1.07 -18.38
CA LYS A 362 14.37 -2.34 -18.07
C LYS A 362 13.52 -2.23 -16.81
N GLU A 363 14.04 -1.60 -15.74
CA GLU A 363 13.28 -1.40 -14.52
C GLU A 363 12.10 -0.42 -14.70
N PHE A 364 12.20 0.60 -15.59
CA PHE A 364 11.04 1.39 -15.99
C PHE A 364 10.01 0.58 -16.79
N ASP A 365 10.46 -0.34 -17.65
CA ASP A 365 9.55 -1.24 -18.37
C ASP A 365 8.82 -2.20 -17.42
N ASN A 366 9.51 -2.71 -16.38
CA ASN A 366 8.90 -3.49 -15.29
C ASN A 366 7.89 -2.64 -14.49
N LEU A 367 8.22 -1.39 -14.18
CA LEU A 367 7.33 -0.48 -13.45
C LEU A 367 6.03 -0.21 -14.22
N LEU A 368 6.12 0.03 -15.53
CA LEU A 368 4.99 0.26 -16.43
C LEU A 368 4.27 -1.02 -16.85
N GLY A 369 4.86 -2.19 -16.60
CA GLY A 369 4.31 -3.48 -16.97
C GLY A 369 4.55 -3.88 -18.43
N LYS A 370 5.52 -3.29 -19.13
CA LYS A 370 5.79 -3.64 -20.54
C LYS A 370 6.49 -5.01 -20.70
N THR A 371 7.29 -5.39 -19.72
CA THR A 371 8.10 -6.62 -19.71
C THR A 371 8.01 -7.33 -18.35
N SER A 372 6.85 -7.25 -17.68
CA SER A 372 6.69 -7.87 -16.36
C SER A 372 6.61 -9.39 -16.50
N PRO A 373 7.45 -10.15 -15.76
CA PRO A 373 7.32 -11.59 -15.61
C PRO A 373 5.91 -11.98 -15.13
N ASP A 374 5.42 -13.16 -15.54
CA ASP A 374 4.09 -13.64 -15.15
C ASP A 374 3.90 -13.69 -13.64
N ASP A 375 4.94 -14.05 -12.88
CA ASP A 375 4.92 -14.06 -11.41
C ASP A 375 4.58 -12.68 -10.79
N ILE A 376 5.05 -11.60 -11.41
CA ILE A 376 4.74 -10.23 -10.95
C ILE A 376 3.27 -9.92 -11.22
N LEU A 377 2.77 -10.28 -12.40
CA LEU A 377 1.36 -10.07 -12.77
C LEU A 377 0.45 -10.89 -11.87
N GLU A 378 0.77 -12.16 -11.65
CA GLU A 378 0.03 -13.03 -10.75
C GLU A 378 -0.01 -12.46 -9.32
N ASN A 379 1.11 -12.00 -8.80
CA ASN A 379 1.16 -11.37 -7.47
C ASN A 379 0.31 -10.09 -7.39
N VAL A 380 0.32 -9.24 -8.42
CA VAL A 380 -0.49 -8.02 -8.45
C VAL A 380 -1.98 -8.37 -8.49
N PHE A 381 -2.40 -9.25 -9.41
CA PHE A 381 -3.82 -9.51 -9.63
C PHE A 381 -4.44 -10.46 -8.60
N SER A 382 -3.68 -11.38 -8.00
CA SER A 382 -4.18 -12.25 -6.92
C SER A 382 -4.63 -11.49 -5.66
N ASN A 383 -4.17 -10.25 -5.48
CA ASN A 383 -4.59 -9.39 -4.37
C ASN A 383 -5.92 -8.66 -4.63
N PHE A 384 -6.50 -8.79 -5.82
CA PHE A 384 -7.80 -8.20 -6.15
C PHE A 384 -8.95 -9.05 -5.60
N CYS A 385 -10.12 -8.41 -5.48
CA CYS A 385 -11.35 -9.15 -5.24
C CYS A 385 -11.81 -9.88 -6.53
N VAL A 386 -12.53 -10.99 -6.36
CA VAL A 386 -13.24 -11.65 -7.46
C VAL A 386 -14.24 -10.67 -8.09
N GLY A 387 -14.27 -10.58 -9.42
CA GLY A 387 -15.14 -9.68 -10.16
C GLY A 387 -14.55 -8.28 -10.46
N LYS A 388 -13.22 -8.12 -10.27
CA LYS A 388 -12.50 -6.88 -10.62
C LYS A 388 -11.36 -7.13 -11.62
#